data_abad9bcec8c951caefa438ef5869b7ff
#
_entry.id   abad9bcec8c951caefa438ef5869b7ff
#
_cell.length_a   1.000
_cell.length_b   1.000
_cell.length_c   1.000
_cell.angle_alpha   90.00
_cell.angle_beta   90.00
_cell.angle_gamma   90.00
#
_symmetry.space_group_name_H-M   'P 1'
#
loop_
_entity.id
_entity.type
_entity.pdbx_description
1 polymer ?
#
loop_
_entity_poly.entity_id
_entity_poly.type
_entity_poly.pdbx_seq_one_letter_code
_entity_poly.pdbx_strand_id
1 'polypeptide(L)'
;MVHNDLIIGEGYHRKAGEPHAEVMAIRSVENHDLLKQSILYCSLEPCAHYGKTPPCCELISSHGIPHVVIGTGDPHSKVDGKGVAHLRSHGIIVEFAPSPKVYRQLNEVFWTNMTKNRPHFTLKWAENNTGHIDKNRTAAEKPLSISGSLAALRTHQLRASVDGILISSKTASLDSPSLTTRKWSGQSPTPIILLSQDFPLQKEWLSSLKVKPVLIGKVLPEGYPGITCDPRDLNQWVPKLLDLGLNHILVEGGARILQSFIDSDLADSIHKYISKDQLEEGVNAPEAPEFTTIAQLGNDRYERS
;
A
#
# COMPACT_ATOMS: atom_id res chain seq x y z
N MET A 1 -24.56 -3.83 7.86
CA MET A 1 -25.77 -4.10 8.65
C MET A 1 -26.68 -5.04 7.89
N VAL A 2 -27.09 -6.11 8.49
CA VAL A 2 -27.97 -7.14 7.86
C VAL A 2 -29.17 -7.40 8.76
N HIS A 3 -30.37 -7.43 8.20
CA HIS A 3 -31.61 -7.80 8.86
C HIS A 3 -32.40 -8.74 7.94
N ASN A 4 -32.78 -9.92 8.47
CA ASN A 4 -33.50 -10.96 7.68
C ASN A 4 -32.83 -11.25 6.34
N ASP A 5 -31.52 -11.51 6.33
CA ASP A 5 -30.68 -11.78 5.16
C ASP A 5 -30.59 -10.65 4.12
N LEU A 6 -31.10 -9.47 4.42
CA LEU A 6 -31.01 -8.28 3.57
C LEU A 6 -29.99 -7.30 4.12
N ILE A 7 -29.15 -6.77 3.25
CA ILE A 7 -28.26 -5.65 3.60
C ILE A 7 -29.13 -4.40 3.71
N ILE A 8 -29.22 -3.83 4.91
CA ILE A 8 -30.01 -2.62 5.20
C ILE A 8 -29.14 -1.38 5.40
N GLY A 9 -27.82 -1.55 5.48
CA GLY A 9 -26.87 -0.46 5.58
C GLY A 9 -25.44 -0.94 5.40
N GLU A 10 -24.61 -0.10 4.81
CA GLU A 10 -23.19 -0.38 4.57
C GLU A 10 -22.33 0.88 4.71
N GLY A 11 -21.04 0.69 4.96
CA GLY A 11 -20.12 1.81 5.12
C GLY A 11 -18.67 1.37 5.07
N TYR A 12 -17.81 2.32 4.76
CA TYR A 12 -16.37 2.14 4.78
C TYR A 12 -15.67 3.40 5.32
N HIS A 13 -14.50 3.21 5.91
CA HIS A 13 -13.68 4.32 6.37
C HIS A 13 -12.97 4.98 5.18
N ARG A 14 -13.25 6.26 4.92
CA ARG A 14 -12.76 6.97 3.73
C ARG A 14 -11.38 7.56 3.92
N LYS A 15 -11.16 8.17 5.09
CA LYS A 15 -9.94 8.92 5.38
C LYS A 15 -9.69 9.00 6.89
N ALA A 16 -8.42 8.94 7.31
CA ALA A 16 -8.03 9.06 8.70
C ALA A 16 -8.59 10.34 9.35
N GLY A 17 -9.35 10.15 10.43
CA GLY A 17 -10.05 11.21 11.17
C GLY A 17 -11.48 11.48 10.72
N GLU A 18 -11.96 10.83 9.66
CA GLU A 18 -13.38 10.79 9.30
C GLU A 18 -14.11 9.64 10.03
N PRO A 19 -15.45 9.54 9.95
CA PRO A 19 -16.20 8.46 10.58
C PRO A 19 -15.72 7.07 10.11
N HIS A 20 -15.64 6.12 11.06
CA HIS A 20 -15.31 4.74 10.79
C HIS A 20 -16.43 4.03 10.03
N ALA A 21 -16.14 2.85 9.48
CA ALA A 21 -17.06 2.05 8.67
C ALA A 21 -18.37 1.74 9.41
N GLU A 22 -18.30 1.42 10.71
CA GLU A 22 -19.44 1.13 11.56
C GLU A 22 -20.38 2.33 11.68
N VAL A 23 -19.81 3.53 11.88
CA VAL A 23 -20.57 4.78 11.93
C VAL A 23 -21.32 5.03 10.62
N MET A 24 -20.61 4.83 9.49
CA MET A 24 -21.18 5.01 8.16
C MET A 24 -22.26 3.98 7.87
N ALA A 25 -22.04 2.71 8.24
CA ALA A 25 -23.02 1.64 8.07
C ALA A 25 -24.28 1.87 8.87
N ILE A 26 -24.17 2.28 10.15
CA ILE A 26 -25.34 2.61 10.99
C ILE A 26 -26.11 3.81 10.41
N ARG A 27 -25.41 4.88 10.00
CA ARG A 27 -26.04 6.07 9.41
C ARG A 27 -26.76 5.81 8.09
N SER A 28 -26.32 4.81 7.32
CA SER A 28 -26.93 4.47 6.04
C SER A 28 -28.22 3.64 6.16
N VAL A 29 -28.55 3.15 7.37
CA VAL A 29 -29.81 2.44 7.61
C VAL A 29 -30.98 3.45 7.65
N GLU A 30 -31.97 3.28 6.77
CA GLU A 30 -33.10 4.19 6.69
C GLU A 30 -34.02 4.08 7.92
N ASN A 31 -34.33 2.85 8.36
CA ASN A 31 -35.15 2.60 9.53
C ASN A 31 -34.28 2.10 10.69
N HIS A 32 -33.92 3.00 11.60
CA HIS A 32 -33.05 2.70 12.74
C HIS A 32 -33.68 1.75 13.78
N ASP A 33 -35.00 1.53 13.79
CA ASP A 33 -35.62 0.53 14.68
C ASP A 33 -35.18 -0.90 14.35
N LEU A 34 -34.75 -1.14 13.09
CA LEU A 34 -34.22 -2.42 12.66
C LEU A 34 -32.84 -2.74 13.23
N LEU A 35 -32.08 -1.73 13.71
CA LEU A 35 -30.75 -1.94 14.30
C LEU A 35 -30.78 -2.94 15.44
N LYS A 36 -31.83 -2.90 16.27
CA LYS A 36 -32.02 -3.81 17.42
C LYS A 36 -32.35 -5.25 17.04
N GLN A 37 -32.53 -5.53 15.78
CA GLN A 37 -32.83 -6.85 15.23
C GLN A 37 -31.84 -7.27 14.13
N SER A 38 -30.73 -6.53 14.03
CA SER A 38 -29.76 -6.68 12.93
C SER A 38 -28.45 -7.29 13.40
N ILE A 39 -27.69 -7.80 12.45
CA ILE A 39 -26.32 -8.25 12.62
C ILE A 39 -25.39 -7.23 11.96
N LEU A 40 -24.38 -6.77 12.68
CA LEU A 40 -23.30 -5.95 12.15
C LEU A 40 -22.12 -6.85 11.74
N TYR A 41 -21.72 -6.80 10.49
CA TYR A 41 -20.49 -7.44 9.98
C TYR A 41 -19.41 -6.39 9.85
N CYS A 42 -18.28 -6.58 10.54
CA CYS A 42 -17.11 -5.72 10.48
C CYS A 42 -15.90 -6.50 9.96
N SER A 43 -15.14 -5.97 9.03
CA SER A 43 -13.89 -6.59 8.56
C SER A 43 -12.79 -6.59 9.62
N LEU A 44 -12.80 -5.62 10.53
CA LEU A 44 -11.85 -5.44 11.63
C LEU A 44 -12.60 -5.25 12.95
N GLU A 45 -11.96 -5.59 14.08
CA GLU A 45 -12.50 -5.35 15.42
C GLU A 45 -12.90 -3.88 15.62
N PRO A 46 -14.12 -3.58 16.08
CA PRO A 46 -14.54 -2.21 16.40
C PRO A 46 -13.65 -1.57 17.46
N CYS A 47 -13.21 -0.34 17.22
CA CYS A 47 -12.29 0.36 18.11
C CYS A 47 -12.93 0.60 19.51
N ALA A 48 -12.06 0.56 20.56
CA ALA A 48 -12.43 0.69 21.96
C ALA A 48 -11.75 1.88 22.65
N HIS A 49 -11.11 2.77 21.90
CA HIS A 49 -10.41 3.92 22.47
C HIS A 49 -10.96 5.24 21.92
N TYR A 50 -10.94 6.28 22.73
CA TYR A 50 -11.24 7.64 22.29
C TYR A 50 -10.07 8.15 21.45
N GLY A 51 -10.33 8.41 20.19
CA GLY A 51 -9.43 9.06 19.26
C GLY A 51 -9.97 10.42 18.83
N LYS A 52 -9.98 10.67 17.52
CA LYS A 52 -10.67 11.83 16.95
C LYS A 52 -12.21 11.69 16.98
N THR A 53 -12.69 10.46 17.13
CA THR A 53 -14.11 10.09 17.24
C THR A 53 -14.30 9.20 18.46
N PRO A 54 -15.54 9.12 19.04
CA PRO A 54 -15.87 8.15 20.07
C PRO A 54 -15.69 6.71 19.58
N PRO A 55 -15.46 5.74 20.51
CA PRO A 55 -15.26 4.34 20.17
C PRO A 55 -16.46 3.72 19.44
N CYS A 56 -16.19 2.94 18.39
CA CYS A 56 -17.24 2.23 17.64
C CYS A 56 -17.96 1.18 18.50
N CYS A 57 -17.28 0.53 19.46
CA CYS A 57 -17.92 -0.41 20.36
C CYS A 57 -19.00 0.24 21.25
N GLU A 58 -18.80 1.50 21.70
CA GLU A 58 -19.80 2.26 22.44
C GLU A 58 -20.99 2.66 21.56
N LEU A 59 -20.74 3.07 20.32
CA LEU A 59 -21.80 3.39 19.37
C LEU A 59 -22.68 2.16 19.09
N ILE A 60 -22.06 1.00 18.85
CA ILE A 60 -22.77 -0.26 18.60
C ILE A 60 -23.65 -0.63 19.78
N SER A 61 -23.14 -0.57 21.02
CA SER A 61 -23.89 -0.87 22.23
C SER A 61 -25.03 0.15 22.49
N SER A 62 -24.79 1.45 22.25
CA SER A 62 -25.83 2.47 22.45
C SER A 62 -27.00 2.35 21.47
N HIS A 63 -26.80 1.83 20.27
CA HIS A 63 -27.88 1.51 19.32
C HIS A 63 -28.60 0.18 19.61
N GLY A 64 -28.12 -0.60 20.58
CA GLY A 64 -28.73 -1.87 20.96
C GLY A 64 -28.61 -2.94 19.86
N ILE A 65 -27.54 -2.92 19.06
CA ILE A 65 -27.27 -3.93 18.03
C ILE A 65 -26.92 -5.25 18.75
N PRO A 66 -27.71 -6.33 18.58
CA PRO A 66 -27.60 -7.53 19.42
C PRO A 66 -26.46 -8.46 19.03
N HIS A 67 -25.96 -8.38 17.80
CA HIS A 67 -25.01 -9.34 17.26
C HIS A 67 -23.98 -8.65 16.36
N VAL A 68 -22.70 -8.99 16.54
CA VAL A 68 -21.57 -8.48 15.76
C VAL A 68 -20.71 -9.66 15.29
N VAL A 69 -20.43 -9.72 14.00
CA VAL A 69 -19.51 -10.66 13.37
C VAL A 69 -18.26 -9.90 12.94
N ILE A 70 -17.10 -10.31 13.47
CA ILE A 70 -15.80 -9.65 13.24
C ILE A 70 -14.94 -10.50 12.33
N GLY A 71 -14.42 -9.92 11.25
CA GLY A 71 -13.53 -10.59 10.30
C GLY A 71 -12.18 -10.98 10.92
N THR A 72 -11.54 -10.04 11.61
CA THR A 72 -10.27 -10.25 12.34
C THR A 72 -10.15 -9.26 13.51
N GLY A 73 -9.43 -9.65 14.57
CA GLY A 73 -9.06 -8.75 15.66
C GLY A 73 -8.16 -7.60 15.16
N ASP A 74 -8.08 -6.52 15.92
CA ASP A 74 -7.20 -5.39 15.64
C ASP A 74 -5.82 -5.62 16.27
N PRO A 75 -4.70 -5.56 15.51
CA PRO A 75 -3.36 -5.76 16.05
C PRO A 75 -2.87 -4.57 16.91
N HIS A 76 -3.57 -3.45 16.90
CA HIS A 76 -3.17 -2.27 17.65
C HIS A 76 -3.39 -2.48 19.16
N SER A 77 -2.33 -2.34 19.96
CA SER A 77 -2.34 -2.61 21.42
C SER A 77 -3.40 -1.84 22.24
N LYS A 78 -3.91 -0.72 21.72
CA LYS A 78 -5.00 0.04 22.33
C LYS A 78 -6.37 -0.60 22.11
N VAL A 79 -6.52 -1.46 21.10
CA VAL A 79 -7.76 -2.16 20.76
C VAL A 79 -7.68 -3.61 21.21
N ASP A 80 -6.89 -4.42 20.61
CA ASP A 80 -6.52 -5.81 20.92
C ASP A 80 -7.47 -6.53 21.91
N GLY A 81 -8.63 -6.92 21.44
CA GLY A 81 -9.68 -7.59 22.20
C GLY A 81 -10.55 -6.70 23.12
N LYS A 82 -10.23 -5.40 23.26
CA LYS A 82 -11.01 -4.50 24.14
C LYS A 82 -12.37 -4.15 23.57
N GLY A 83 -12.48 -4.04 22.25
CA GLY A 83 -13.75 -3.84 21.55
C GLY A 83 -14.67 -5.04 21.76
N VAL A 84 -14.14 -6.24 21.58
CA VAL A 84 -14.85 -7.50 21.85
C VAL A 84 -15.29 -7.58 23.29
N ALA A 85 -14.40 -7.29 24.25
CA ALA A 85 -14.71 -7.33 25.67
C ALA A 85 -15.82 -6.34 26.04
N HIS A 86 -15.77 -5.10 25.52
CA HIS A 86 -16.80 -4.09 25.70
C HIS A 86 -18.17 -4.59 25.19
N LEU A 87 -18.24 -5.05 23.94
CA LEU A 87 -19.47 -5.53 23.34
C LEU A 87 -20.10 -6.67 24.14
N ARG A 88 -19.28 -7.67 24.52
CA ARG A 88 -19.74 -8.82 25.32
C ARG A 88 -20.24 -8.42 26.72
N SER A 89 -19.59 -7.43 27.37
CA SER A 89 -20.03 -6.92 28.68
C SER A 89 -21.39 -6.22 28.62
N HIS A 90 -21.82 -5.78 27.42
CA HIS A 90 -23.13 -5.19 27.17
C HIS A 90 -24.17 -6.21 26.64
N GLY A 91 -23.87 -7.51 26.74
CA GLY A 91 -24.79 -8.58 26.33
C GLY A 91 -24.86 -8.81 24.82
N ILE A 92 -23.96 -8.22 24.04
CA ILE A 92 -23.92 -8.38 22.58
C ILE A 92 -23.23 -9.69 22.23
N ILE A 93 -23.82 -10.48 21.36
CA ILE A 93 -23.20 -11.69 20.80
C ILE A 93 -22.07 -11.28 19.86
N VAL A 94 -20.85 -11.74 20.11
CA VAL A 94 -19.68 -11.46 19.27
C VAL A 94 -19.07 -12.76 18.76
N GLU A 95 -19.06 -12.91 17.45
CA GLU A 95 -18.46 -14.02 16.72
C GLU A 95 -17.33 -13.56 15.82
N PHE A 96 -16.38 -14.45 15.54
CA PHE A 96 -15.36 -14.23 14.52
C PHE A 96 -15.71 -14.99 13.26
N ALA A 97 -15.56 -14.33 12.12
CA ALA A 97 -15.76 -14.97 10.83
C ALA A 97 -14.71 -16.07 10.59
N PRO A 98 -15.04 -17.14 9.85
CA PRO A 98 -14.06 -18.11 9.42
C PRO A 98 -13.01 -17.43 8.50
N SER A 99 -11.77 -17.92 8.53
CA SER A 99 -10.69 -17.45 7.63
C SER A 99 -10.24 -16.01 7.89
N PRO A 100 -9.73 -15.65 9.07
CA PRO A 100 -9.27 -14.29 9.39
C PRO A 100 -8.18 -13.78 8.43
N LYS A 101 -7.47 -14.66 7.73
CA LYS A 101 -6.46 -14.31 6.72
C LYS A 101 -7.04 -13.43 5.60
N VAL A 102 -8.25 -13.73 5.13
CA VAL A 102 -8.92 -12.96 4.06
C VAL A 102 -9.16 -11.52 4.51
N TYR A 103 -9.59 -11.32 5.74
CA TYR A 103 -9.85 -9.99 6.31
C TYR A 103 -8.57 -9.21 6.60
N ARG A 104 -7.48 -9.90 6.96
CA ARG A 104 -6.15 -9.27 7.09
C ARG A 104 -5.63 -8.76 5.75
N GLN A 105 -5.86 -9.51 4.66
CA GLN A 105 -5.50 -9.07 3.30
C GLN A 105 -6.24 -7.80 2.86
N LEU A 106 -7.49 -7.58 3.31
CA LEU A 106 -8.20 -6.32 3.05
C LEU A 106 -7.53 -5.11 3.69
N ASN A 107 -6.79 -5.32 4.78
CA ASN A 107 -6.14 -4.28 5.56
C ASN A 107 -4.63 -4.51 5.66
N GLU A 108 -4.00 -5.12 4.63
CA GLU A 108 -2.60 -5.54 4.67
C GLU A 108 -1.62 -4.41 4.99
N VAL A 109 -1.88 -3.21 4.46
CA VAL A 109 -1.06 -2.01 4.75
C VAL A 109 -1.14 -1.66 6.23
N PHE A 110 -2.35 -1.52 6.78
CA PHE A 110 -2.57 -1.22 8.19
C PHE A 110 -1.94 -2.29 9.08
N TRP A 111 -2.13 -3.57 8.71
CA TRP A 111 -1.58 -4.70 9.44
C TRP A 111 -0.05 -4.66 9.51
N THR A 112 0.61 -4.44 8.37
CA THR A 112 2.07 -4.28 8.30
C THR A 112 2.56 -3.11 9.16
N ASN A 113 1.92 -1.94 9.03
CA ASN A 113 2.33 -0.76 9.78
C ASN A 113 2.24 -0.99 11.29
N MET A 114 1.16 -1.63 11.78
CA MET A 114 0.93 -1.84 13.21
C MET A 114 1.80 -2.96 13.80
N THR A 115 2.04 -4.04 13.06
CA THR A 115 2.76 -5.21 13.58
C THR A 115 4.26 -5.15 13.33
N LYS A 116 4.70 -4.53 12.22
CA LYS A 116 6.11 -4.46 11.82
C LYS A 116 6.74 -3.08 12.05
N ASN A 117 5.96 -2.07 12.46
CA ASN A 117 6.39 -0.68 12.67
C ASN A 117 7.16 -0.09 11.47
N ARG A 118 6.68 -0.36 10.28
CA ARG A 118 7.24 0.14 9.02
C ARG A 118 6.16 0.26 7.94
N PRO A 119 6.40 1.02 6.85
CA PRO A 119 5.53 1.01 5.69
C PRO A 119 5.34 -0.39 5.11
N HIS A 120 4.21 -0.59 4.45
CA HIS A 120 3.99 -1.71 3.55
C HIS A 120 4.67 -1.42 2.21
N PHE A 121 5.49 -2.35 1.72
CA PHE A 121 6.21 -2.21 0.46
C PHE A 121 5.64 -3.13 -0.61
N THR A 122 5.15 -2.51 -1.67
CA THR A 122 4.78 -3.18 -2.92
C THR A 122 5.91 -3.01 -3.91
N LEU A 123 6.54 -4.08 -4.35
CA LEU A 123 7.55 -4.06 -5.39
C LEU A 123 6.88 -4.23 -6.76
N LYS A 124 7.38 -3.51 -7.77
CA LYS A 124 6.87 -3.66 -9.14
C LYS A 124 7.99 -3.54 -10.16
N TRP A 125 8.04 -4.48 -11.09
CA TRP A 125 8.85 -4.34 -12.30
C TRP A 125 8.18 -4.97 -13.52
N ALA A 126 8.73 -4.69 -14.69
CA ALA A 126 8.43 -5.40 -15.92
C ALA A 126 9.70 -6.05 -16.42
N GLU A 127 9.61 -7.29 -16.88
CA GLU A 127 10.71 -8.04 -17.50
C GLU A 127 10.25 -8.63 -18.82
N ASN A 128 11.20 -8.92 -19.69
CA ASN A 128 10.92 -9.70 -20.89
C ASN A 128 10.96 -11.21 -20.57
N ASN A 129 10.68 -12.05 -21.56
CA ASN A 129 10.65 -13.50 -21.34
C ASN A 129 12.05 -14.14 -21.15
N THR A 130 13.12 -13.37 -21.30
CA THR A 130 14.51 -13.78 -21.00
C THR A 130 15.01 -13.23 -19.65
N GLY A 131 14.10 -12.62 -18.83
CA GLY A 131 14.42 -12.18 -17.47
C GLY A 131 15.19 -10.85 -17.39
N HIS A 132 15.06 -9.95 -18.37
CA HIS A 132 15.71 -8.65 -18.33
C HIS A 132 14.69 -7.51 -18.14
N ILE A 133 15.03 -6.52 -17.30
CA ILE A 133 14.20 -5.35 -17.01
C ILE A 133 14.58 -4.10 -17.80
N ASP A 134 15.74 -4.08 -18.43
CA ASP A 134 16.23 -3.03 -19.32
C ASP A 134 17.43 -3.56 -20.11
N LYS A 135 17.84 -2.84 -21.14
CA LYS A 135 19.12 -3.02 -21.80
C LYS A 135 20.24 -2.31 -21.03
N ASN A 136 21.48 -2.72 -21.27
CA ASN A 136 22.64 -1.96 -20.80
C ASN A 136 22.75 -0.66 -21.59
N ARG A 137 22.44 0.47 -20.98
CA ARG A 137 22.35 1.79 -21.67
C ARG A 137 22.91 2.94 -20.84
N THR A 138 23.19 4.02 -21.53
CA THR A 138 23.54 5.33 -20.99
C THR A 138 22.30 6.23 -20.86
N ALA A 139 22.44 7.37 -20.21
CA ALA A 139 21.35 8.37 -20.08
C ALA A 139 20.94 9.00 -21.44
N ALA A 140 21.78 8.91 -22.46
CA ALA A 140 21.46 9.38 -23.81
C ALA A 140 20.48 8.46 -24.57
N GLU A 141 20.30 7.24 -24.12
CA GLU A 141 19.48 6.23 -24.76
C GLU A 141 18.13 6.09 -24.06
N LYS A 142 17.07 5.95 -24.85
CA LYS A 142 15.71 5.75 -24.31
C LYS A 142 15.60 4.40 -23.58
N PRO A 143 14.82 4.35 -22.47
CA PRO A 143 14.52 3.12 -21.79
C PRO A 143 13.79 2.13 -22.71
N LEU A 144 14.01 0.85 -22.47
CA LEU A 144 13.27 -0.20 -23.17
C LEU A 144 11.81 -0.18 -22.70
N SER A 145 10.88 -0.12 -23.65
CA SER A 145 9.45 -0.26 -23.34
C SER A 145 9.10 -1.75 -23.33
N ILE A 146 9.24 -2.39 -22.17
CA ILE A 146 9.01 -3.83 -22.02
C ILE A 146 7.53 -4.14 -22.00
N SER A 147 6.73 -3.41 -21.22
CA SER A 147 5.32 -3.72 -20.99
C SER A 147 4.37 -2.90 -21.87
N GLY A 148 3.25 -3.51 -22.24
CA GLY A 148 2.22 -2.89 -23.08
C GLY A 148 1.31 -1.90 -22.32
N SER A 149 0.31 -1.39 -23.04
CA SER A 149 -0.59 -0.33 -22.56
C SER A 149 -1.43 -0.74 -21.34
N LEU A 150 -1.90 -2.00 -21.28
CA LEU A 150 -2.71 -2.50 -20.16
C LEU A 150 -1.86 -2.64 -18.87
N ALA A 151 -0.64 -3.15 -18.98
CA ALA A 151 0.29 -3.20 -17.86
C ALA A 151 0.68 -1.79 -17.38
N ALA A 152 0.87 -0.84 -18.31
CA ALA A 152 1.09 0.55 -17.97
C ALA A 152 -0.12 1.18 -17.25
N LEU A 153 -1.36 0.88 -17.68
CA LEU A 153 -2.58 1.32 -17.00
C LEU A 153 -2.63 0.78 -15.55
N ARG A 154 -2.35 -0.51 -15.37
CA ARG A 154 -2.30 -1.17 -14.06
C ARG A 154 -1.22 -0.57 -13.16
N THR A 155 -0.04 -0.25 -13.71
CA THR A 155 1.03 0.47 -13.00
C THR A 155 0.54 1.83 -12.47
N HIS A 156 -0.20 2.60 -13.28
CA HIS A 156 -0.78 3.86 -12.83
C HIS A 156 -1.90 3.69 -11.80
N GLN A 157 -2.64 2.59 -11.85
CA GLN A 157 -3.60 2.23 -10.82
C GLN A 157 -2.88 1.95 -9.48
N LEU A 158 -1.78 1.19 -9.50
CA LEU A 158 -0.93 0.97 -8.32
C LEU A 158 -0.38 2.30 -7.76
N ARG A 159 0.12 3.19 -8.63
CA ARG A 159 0.59 4.51 -8.19
C ARG A 159 -0.50 5.36 -7.53
N ALA A 160 -1.77 5.19 -7.95
CA ALA A 160 -2.90 5.89 -7.34
C ALA A 160 -3.31 5.34 -5.96
N SER A 161 -2.86 4.13 -5.62
CA SER A 161 -3.22 3.43 -4.37
C SER A 161 -2.15 3.48 -3.29
N VAL A 162 -1.03 4.16 -3.52
CA VAL A 162 0.11 4.24 -2.59
C VAL A 162 0.41 5.69 -2.18
N ASP A 163 1.02 5.85 -0.99
CA ASP A 163 1.42 7.16 -0.48
C ASP A 163 2.74 7.63 -1.09
N GLY A 164 3.65 6.69 -1.35
CA GLY A 164 4.98 6.99 -1.87
C GLY A 164 5.39 6.09 -3.04
N ILE A 165 6.26 6.62 -3.90
CA ILE A 165 6.93 5.87 -4.97
C ILE A 165 8.43 6.00 -4.82
N LEU A 166 9.13 4.87 -4.66
CA LEU A 166 10.56 4.83 -4.38
C LEU A 166 11.35 4.39 -5.61
N ILE A 167 12.38 5.19 -5.93
CA ILE A 167 13.35 4.90 -6.99
C ILE A 167 14.78 5.26 -6.54
N SER A 168 15.78 4.80 -7.29
CA SER A 168 17.16 5.23 -7.12
C SER A 168 17.48 6.51 -7.87
N SER A 169 18.52 7.22 -7.44
CA SER A 169 19.08 8.34 -8.22
C SER A 169 19.63 7.87 -9.59
N LYS A 170 20.10 6.62 -9.70
CA LYS A 170 20.46 6.03 -11.00
C LYS A 170 19.26 6.00 -11.95
N THR A 171 18.11 5.46 -11.51
CA THR A 171 16.88 5.44 -12.30
C THR A 171 16.41 6.86 -12.63
N ALA A 172 16.49 7.78 -11.65
CA ALA A 172 16.15 9.19 -11.86
C ALA A 172 17.03 9.84 -12.93
N SER A 173 18.35 9.63 -12.86
CA SER A 173 19.32 10.22 -13.82
C SER A 173 19.21 9.63 -15.22
N LEU A 174 18.88 8.34 -15.35
CA LEU A 174 18.75 7.68 -16.65
C LEU A 174 17.43 7.99 -17.35
N ASP A 175 16.33 8.05 -16.60
CA ASP A 175 14.98 8.05 -17.16
C ASP A 175 14.24 9.39 -17.00
N SER A 176 14.68 10.25 -16.09
CA SER A 176 13.98 11.48 -15.69
C SER A 176 12.46 11.26 -15.56
N PRO A 177 12.01 10.25 -14.80
CA PRO A 177 10.62 9.81 -14.80
C PRO A 177 9.70 10.85 -14.14
N SER A 178 8.48 11.01 -14.63
CA SER A 178 7.51 11.94 -14.04
C SER A 178 6.92 11.49 -12.71
N LEU A 179 7.01 10.21 -12.36
CA LEU A 179 6.52 9.58 -11.11
C LEU A 179 5.06 9.91 -10.76
N THR A 180 4.23 10.15 -11.75
CA THR A 180 2.84 10.61 -11.60
C THR A 180 1.82 9.54 -12.00
N THR A 181 0.58 9.75 -11.53
CA THR A 181 -0.61 8.97 -11.87
C THR A 181 -1.36 9.64 -13.01
N ARG A 182 -0.85 9.55 -14.26
CA ARG A 182 -1.43 10.26 -15.42
C ARG A 182 -2.39 9.41 -16.28
N LYS A 183 -2.36 8.08 -16.15
CA LYS A 183 -3.23 7.15 -16.90
C LYS A 183 -4.34 6.54 -16.04
N TRP A 184 -4.49 6.98 -14.80
CA TRP A 184 -5.54 6.55 -13.89
C TRP A 184 -6.01 7.72 -13.03
N SER A 185 -7.26 7.67 -12.57
CA SER A 185 -7.78 8.66 -11.61
C SER A 185 -7.14 8.47 -10.23
N GLY A 186 -6.90 9.55 -9.52
CA GLY A 186 -6.32 9.53 -8.17
C GLY A 186 -5.15 10.49 -8.01
N GLN A 187 -4.64 10.58 -6.79
CA GLN A 187 -3.49 11.42 -6.46
C GLN A 187 -2.18 10.76 -6.91
N SER A 188 -1.20 11.57 -7.27
CA SER A 188 0.15 11.08 -7.51
C SER A 188 0.86 10.84 -6.18
N PRO A 189 1.60 9.72 -6.03
CA PRO A 189 2.34 9.42 -4.81
C PRO A 189 3.51 10.39 -4.61
N THR A 190 3.96 10.51 -3.37
CA THR A 190 5.18 11.26 -3.02
C THR A 190 6.42 10.54 -3.56
N PRO A 191 7.24 11.17 -4.41
CA PRO A 191 8.50 10.57 -4.85
C PRO A 191 9.47 10.41 -3.67
N ILE A 192 10.07 9.24 -3.54
CA ILE A 192 11.13 8.92 -2.57
C ILE A 192 12.36 8.53 -3.37
N ILE A 193 13.48 9.23 -3.18
CA ILE A 193 14.66 9.03 -4.01
C ILE A 193 15.86 8.65 -3.14
N LEU A 194 16.39 7.45 -3.36
CA LEU A 194 17.64 7.00 -2.72
C LEU A 194 18.83 7.61 -3.47
N LEU A 195 19.56 8.50 -2.82
CA LEU A 195 20.69 9.22 -3.40
C LEU A 195 21.95 8.34 -3.46
N SER A 196 22.70 8.48 -4.55
CA SER A 196 24.05 7.94 -4.73
C SER A 196 24.98 9.03 -5.23
N GLN A 197 26.23 9.00 -4.78
CA GLN A 197 27.25 9.93 -5.26
C GLN A 197 27.60 9.71 -6.73
N ASP A 198 27.49 8.48 -7.21
CA ASP A 198 27.79 8.08 -8.60
C ASP A 198 26.75 8.59 -9.61
N PHE A 199 25.56 8.92 -9.13
CA PHE A 199 24.42 9.36 -9.95
C PHE A 199 23.79 10.62 -9.34
N PRO A 200 24.41 11.80 -9.50
CA PRO A 200 23.87 13.07 -9.00
C PRO A 200 22.56 13.40 -9.73
N LEU A 201 21.61 13.95 -8.97
CA LEU A 201 20.32 14.35 -9.53
C LEU A 201 20.44 15.70 -10.24
N GLN A 202 19.82 15.81 -11.41
CA GLN A 202 19.70 17.07 -12.14
C GLN A 202 18.69 17.99 -11.42
N LYS A 203 19.07 19.23 -11.14
CA LYS A 203 18.21 20.22 -10.45
C LYS A 203 16.93 20.52 -11.25
N GLU A 204 17.06 20.58 -12.57
CA GLU A 204 15.96 20.82 -13.52
C GLU A 204 14.89 19.72 -13.40
N TRP A 205 15.32 18.45 -13.35
CA TRP A 205 14.40 17.32 -13.17
C TRP A 205 13.73 17.35 -11.79
N LEU A 206 14.48 17.58 -10.71
CA LEU A 206 13.91 17.70 -9.36
C LEU A 206 12.84 18.79 -9.29
N SER A 207 13.09 19.94 -9.92
CA SER A 207 12.16 21.07 -9.95
C SER A 207 10.94 20.82 -10.84
N SER A 208 11.02 19.87 -11.78
CA SER A 208 9.91 19.48 -12.67
C SER A 208 8.90 18.54 -12.03
N LEU A 209 9.25 17.92 -10.89
CA LEU A 209 8.35 16.99 -10.19
C LEU A 209 7.12 17.73 -9.64
N LYS A 210 5.94 17.21 -9.94
CA LYS A 210 4.66 17.78 -9.48
C LYS A 210 4.45 17.70 -7.97
N VAL A 211 5.02 16.67 -7.34
CA VAL A 211 4.99 16.46 -5.88
C VAL A 211 6.42 16.59 -5.39
N LYS A 212 6.62 17.37 -4.33
CA LYS A 212 7.96 17.58 -3.73
C LYS A 212 8.51 16.26 -3.22
N PRO A 213 9.71 15.82 -3.65
CA PRO A 213 10.24 14.52 -3.26
C PRO A 213 10.80 14.52 -1.84
N VAL A 214 10.81 13.34 -1.22
CA VAL A 214 11.59 13.00 -0.02
C VAL A 214 12.91 12.38 -0.48
N LEU A 215 14.02 12.95 -0.03
CA LEU A 215 15.36 12.48 -0.41
C LEU A 215 16.00 11.70 0.74
N ILE A 216 16.66 10.58 0.43
CA ILE A 216 17.36 9.74 1.41
C ILE A 216 18.82 9.60 0.97
N GLY A 217 19.75 10.05 1.79
CA GLY A 217 21.17 10.03 1.44
C GLY A 217 22.08 10.61 2.50
N LYS A 218 23.40 10.43 2.34
CA LYS A 218 24.41 10.97 3.27
C LYS A 218 24.48 12.50 3.24
N VAL A 219 24.18 13.11 2.11
CA VAL A 219 24.11 14.56 1.91
C VAL A 219 22.84 14.86 1.14
N LEU A 220 22.05 15.80 1.63
CA LEU A 220 20.81 16.23 0.99
C LEU A 220 20.99 17.58 0.32
N PRO A 221 20.43 17.80 -0.88
CA PRO A 221 20.33 19.12 -1.49
C PRO A 221 19.50 20.07 -0.60
N GLU A 222 19.90 21.32 -0.52
CA GLU A 222 19.19 22.34 0.22
C GLU A 222 17.74 22.53 -0.29
N GLY A 223 16.80 22.76 0.64
CA GLY A 223 15.41 23.03 0.34
C GLY A 223 14.53 21.80 0.09
N TYR A 224 15.05 20.59 0.18
CA TYR A 224 14.27 19.35 0.05
C TYR A 224 14.11 18.64 1.38
N PRO A 225 12.91 18.11 1.71
CA PRO A 225 12.74 17.25 2.87
C PRO A 225 13.47 15.93 2.64
N GLY A 226 13.94 15.30 3.73
CA GLY A 226 14.57 14.00 3.58
C GLY A 226 15.17 13.45 4.87
N ILE A 227 15.83 12.31 4.72
CA ILE A 227 16.46 11.59 5.81
C ILE A 227 17.96 11.49 5.53
N THR A 228 18.78 12.10 6.39
CA THR A 228 20.24 12.01 6.29
C THR A 228 20.73 10.71 6.92
N CYS A 229 21.21 9.78 6.09
CA CYS A 229 21.73 8.47 6.50
C CYS A 229 22.47 7.80 5.34
N ASP A 230 23.03 6.62 5.55
CA ASP A 230 23.46 5.76 4.43
C ASP A 230 22.20 5.12 3.79
N PRO A 231 21.86 5.43 2.54
CA PRO A 231 20.65 4.91 1.89
C PRO A 231 20.69 3.39 1.68
N ARG A 232 21.84 2.74 1.83
CA ARG A 232 21.99 1.28 1.74
C ARG A 232 21.62 0.58 3.04
N ASP A 233 21.62 1.28 4.17
CA ASP A 233 21.19 0.75 5.46
C ASP A 233 19.70 1.02 5.65
N LEU A 234 18.87 0.06 5.22
CA LEU A 234 17.41 0.14 5.25
C LEU A 234 16.88 0.38 6.68
N ASN A 235 17.56 -0.12 7.70
CA ASN A 235 17.14 0.03 9.10
C ASN A 235 17.19 1.50 9.59
N GLN A 236 18.04 2.33 8.97
CA GLN A 236 18.18 3.74 9.39
C GLN A 236 17.04 4.63 8.93
N TRP A 237 16.35 4.28 7.85
CA TRP A 237 15.37 5.18 7.24
C TRP A 237 13.97 4.56 7.02
N VAL A 238 13.86 3.24 6.85
CA VAL A 238 12.56 2.59 6.60
C VAL A 238 11.53 2.92 7.68
N PRO A 239 11.80 2.79 8.99
CA PRO A 239 10.81 3.12 10.01
C PRO A 239 10.40 4.60 10.02
N LYS A 240 11.33 5.50 9.69
CA LYS A 240 11.11 6.96 9.69
C LYS A 240 10.13 7.42 8.60
N LEU A 241 9.85 6.59 7.61
CA LEU A 241 8.86 6.91 6.56
C LEU A 241 7.44 6.97 7.12
N LEU A 242 7.12 6.20 8.17
CA LEU A 242 5.84 6.30 8.86
C LEU A 242 5.63 7.68 9.51
N ASP A 243 6.69 8.28 10.07
CA ASP A 243 6.64 9.62 10.67
C ASP A 243 6.32 10.71 9.63
N LEU A 244 6.60 10.42 8.35
CA LEU A 244 6.26 11.28 7.21
C LEU A 244 4.86 11.00 6.65
N GLY A 245 4.08 10.09 7.28
CA GLY A 245 2.75 9.69 6.81
C GLY A 245 2.76 8.76 5.60
N LEU A 246 3.92 8.15 5.28
CA LEU A 246 4.08 7.24 4.14
C LEU A 246 3.89 5.80 4.61
N ASN A 247 2.65 5.32 4.55
CA ASN A 247 2.23 4.02 5.06
C ASN A 247 2.35 2.90 4.03
N HIS A 248 2.17 3.23 2.75
CA HIS A 248 2.24 2.30 1.63
C HIS A 248 3.15 2.85 0.54
N ILE A 249 4.19 2.11 0.18
CA ILE A 249 5.21 2.56 -0.76
C ILE A 249 5.36 1.57 -1.91
N LEU A 250 5.28 2.09 -3.13
CA LEU A 250 5.58 1.36 -4.36
C LEU A 250 7.05 1.50 -4.70
N VAL A 251 7.78 0.41 -4.78
CA VAL A 251 9.19 0.37 -5.19
C VAL A 251 9.25 0.02 -6.67
N GLU A 252 9.60 1.00 -7.52
CA GLU A 252 9.68 0.81 -8.97
C GLU A 252 11.10 0.88 -9.52
N GLY A 253 12.08 1.20 -8.70
CA GLY A 253 13.37 1.61 -9.20
C GLY A 253 14.45 0.56 -9.16
N GLY A 254 15.14 0.34 -10.28
CA GLY A 254 16.37 -0.41 -10.48
C GLY A 254 16.48 -1.81 -9.83
N ALA A 255 17.00 -2.81 -10.57
CA ALA A 255 17.12 -4.19 -10.08
C ALA A 255 17.77 -4.30 -8.70
N ARG A 256 18.82 -3.51 -8.42
CA ARG A 256 19.55 -3.55 -7.14
C ARG A 256 18.69 -3.15 -5.94
N ILE A 257 17.82 -2.13 -6.09
CA ILE A 257 16.93 -1.74 -4.99
C ILE A 257 15.87 -2.81 -4.77
N LEU A 258 15.22 -3.27 -5.84
CA LEU A 258 14.24 -4.35 -5.75
C LEU A 258 14.84 -5.57 -5.05
N GLN A 259 16.05 -5.99 -5.45
CA GLN A 259 16.74 -7.11 -4.81
C GLN A 259 17.02 -6.84 -3.33
N SER A 260 17.50 -5.64 -2.96
CA SER A 260 17.78 -5.33 -1.56
C SER A 260 16.54 -5.39 -0.66
N PHE A 261 15.35 -5.06 -1.18
CA PHE A 261 14.10 -5.20 -0.45
C PHE A 261 13.69 -6.66 -0.29
N ILE A 262 13.92 -7.49 -1.32
CA ILE A 262 13.66 -8.93 -1.27
C ILE A 262 14.59 -9.60 -0.27
N ASP A 263 15.89 -9.35 -0.37
CA ASP A 263 16.93 -9.93 0.51
C ASP A 263 16.75 -9.54 2.00
N SER A 264 16.10 -8.40 2.25
CA SER A 264 15.84 -7.88 3.60
C SER A 264 14.45 -8.23 4.14
N ASP A 265 13.67 -9.09 3.48
CA ASP A 265 12.29 -9.45 3.83
C ASP A 265 11.36 -8.23 4.01
N LEU A 266 11.57 -7.21 3.18
CA LEU A 266 10.75 -6.00 3.15
C LEU A 266 9.69 -5.99 2.05
N ALA A 267 9.69 -6.96 1.15
CA ALA A 267 8.72 -7.09 0.07
C ALA A 267 7.43 -7.73 0.63
N ASP A 268 6.41 -6.90 0.93
CA ASP A 268 5.11 -7.41 1.42
C ASP A 268 4.20 -7.88 0.27
N SER A 269 4.35 -7.30 -0.92
CA SER A 269 3.72 -7.79 -2.15
C SER A 269 4.58 -7.47 -3.37
N ILE A 270 4.50 -8.32 -4.39
CA ILE A 270 5.28 -8.15 -5.63
C ILE A 270 4.36 -8.24 -6.84
N HIS A 271 4.49 -7.28 -7.75
CA HIS A 271 3.77 -7.22 -9.02
C HIS A 271 4.75 -7.30 -10.18
N LYS A 272 4.71 -8.39 -10.92
CA LYS A 272 5.59 -8.67 -12.05
C LYS A 272 4.80 -8.72 -13.36
N TYR A 273 5.33 -8.06 -14.38
CA TYR A 273 4.77 -8.07 -15.74
C TYR A 273 5.80 -8.66 -16.68
N ILE A 274 5.45 -9.70 -17.42
CA ILE A 274 6.35 -10.41 -18.32
C ILE A 274 5.87 -10.22 -19.74
N SER A 275 6.65 -9.52 -20.57
CA SER A 275 6.37 -9.38 -22.00
C SER A 275 6.85 -10.59 -22.80
N LYS A 276 6.34 -10.71 -24.03
CA LYS A 276 6.80 -11.76 -24.97
C LYS A 276 8.11 -11.41 -25.67
N ASP A 277 8.59 -10.17 -25.50
CA ASP A 277 9.81 -9.70 -26.15
C ASP A 277 11.05 -10.47 -25.63
N GLN A 278 12.07 -10.55 -26.46
CA GLN A 278 13.34 -11.17 -26.13
C GLN A 278 14.44 -10.12 -26.18
N LEU A 279 15.40 -10.25 -25.28
CA LEU A 279 16.62 -9.47 -25.26
C LEU A 279 17.77 -10.43 -24.93
N GLU A 280 18.78 -10.47 -25.78
CA GLU A 280 19.92 -11.41 -25.60
C GLU A 280 20.76 -11.03 -24.38
N GLU A 281 20.95 -9.71 -24.16
CA GLU A 281 21.71 -9.16 -23.02
C GLU A 281 21.02 -7.93 -22.43
N GLY A 282 21.11 -7.78 -21.10
CA GLY A 282 20.49 -6.65 -20.42
C GLY A 282 20.73 -6.64 -18.92
N VAL A 283 19.95 -5.80 -18.24
CA VAL A 283 19.90 -5.74 -16.79
C VAL A 283 18.98 -6.85 -16.30
N ASN A 284 19.50 -7.81 -15.57
CA ASN A 284 18.71 -8.92 -15.02
C ASN A 284 17.61 -8.40 -14.09
N ALA A 285 16.46 -9.06 -14.15
CA ALA A 285 15.40 -8.90 -13.15
C ALA A 285 15.89 -9.35 -11.77
N PRO A 286 15.28 -8.86 -10.68
CA PRO A 286 15.59 -9.37 -9.35
C PRO A 286 15.17 -10.84 -9.22
N GLU A 287 15.93 -11.60 -8.45
CA GLU A 287 15.55 -12.94 -8.01
C GLU A 287 14.48 -12.83 -6.94
N ALA A 288 13.34 -13.46 -7.15
CA ALA A 288 12.20 -13.35 -6.27
C ALA A 288 11.55 -14.72 -6.02
N PRO A 289 10.75 -14.86 -4.94
CA PRO A 289 10.04 -16.09 -4.64
C PRO A 289 9.04 -16.47 -5.74
N GLU A 290 8.41 -17.62 -5.57
CA GLU A 290 7.40 -18.13 -6.50
C GLU A 290 6.24 -17.15 -6.70
N PHE A 291 5.76 -17.07 -7.93
CA PHE A 291 4.65 -16.23 -8.33
C PHE A 291 3.44 -17.03 -8.76
N THR A 292 2.28 -16.45 -8.55
CA THR A 292 1.03 -16.93 -9.13
C THR A 292 0.64 -16.05 -10.31
N THR A 293 0.36 -16.66 -11.46
CA THR A 293 -0.20 -15.93 -12.60
C THR A 293 -1.62 -15.49 -12.28
N ILE A 294 -1.85 -14.19 -12.33
CA ILE A 294 -3.14 -13.57 -12.01
C ILE A 294 -3.96 -13.29 -13.27
N ALA A 295 -3.33 -12.76 -14.33
CA ALA A 295 -4.03 -12.38 -15.55
C ALA A 295 -3.11 -12.28 -16.76
N GLN A 296 -3.72 -12.36 -17.95
CA GLN A 296 -3.13 -11.93 -19.21
C GLN A 296 -3.59 -10.50 -19.53
N LEU A 297 -2.64 -9.58 -19.69
CA LEU A 297 -2.89 -8.17 -19.98
C LEU A 297 -2.39 -7.83 -21.39
N GLY A 298 -3.22 -8.16 -22.40
CA GLY A 298 -2.80 -8.10 -23.80
C GLY A 298 -1.68 -9.11 -24.07
N ASN A 299 -0.49 -8.63 -24.42
CA ASN A 299 0.67 -9.49 -24.65
C ASN A 299 1.49 -9.80 -23.38
N ASP A 300 1.19 -9.13 -22.27
CA ASP A 300 1.94 -9.29 -21.03
C ASP A 300 1.25 -10.29 -20.10
N ARG A 301 2.03 -11.15 -19.43
CA ARG A 301 1.56 -11.97 -18.31
C ARG A 301 1.78 -11.20 -17.02
N TYR A 302 0.74 -11.07 -16.22
CA TYR A 302 0.78 -10.46 -14.90
C TYR A 302 0.84 -11.52 -13.82
N GLU A 303 1.82 -11.42 -12.96
CA GLU A 303 2.06 -12.31 -11.82
C GLU A 303 2.13 -11.52 -10.53
N ARG A 304 1.70 -12.16 -9.42
CA ARG A 304 1.75 -11.61 -8.06
C ARG A 304 2.28 -12.68 -7.08
N SER A 305 3.09 -12.24 -6.12
CA SER A 305 3.47 -13.01 -4.95
C SER A 305 3.04 -12.30 -3.69
#